data_bb202f14ba4bbd10318a6c69a4bd89ea
#
_entry.id   bb202f14ba4bbd10318a6c69a4bd89ea
#
_cell.length_a   1.000
_cell.length_b   1.000
_cell.length_c   1.000
_cell.angle_alpha   90.00
_cell.angle_beta   90.00
_cell.angle_gamma   90.00
#
_symmetry.space_group_name_H-M   'P 1'
#
loop_
_entity.id
_entity.type
_entity.pdbx_description
1 polymer ?
#
loop_
_entity_poly.entity_id
_entity_poly.type
_entity_poly.pdbx_seq_one_letter_code
_entity_poly.pdbx_strand_id
1 'polypeptide(L)'
;LYTILGRTLSGKTTLLKTIAGLLNPDQGSISFEEKDFIKIPVWERNVAMVYQQFINYPHLNVYENITFPLEQRKLSPEQIKKDVDEALKTVGLVGFENRKIQELSGGQQQRVALARSLAKKAKILLLDEPLVNLDYKLREQLREEFKRIFSEGLSQDTILIYSTTDPQEVMELNGEVIVLDEGKVLQKGPAKEIFENPSNLKVAEISNDPPMNVLKGSKNSENLNFENISLEIPNHFKNL
;
A
#
# COMPACT_ATOMS: atom_id res chain seq x y z
N LEU A 1 9.30 -2.12 -4.44
CA LEU A 1 8.04 -1.51 -3.99
C LEU A 1 7.05 -1.47 -5.15
N TYR A 2 5.84 -1.94 -4.90
CA TYR A 2 4.69 -1.85 -5.80
C TYR A 2 3.55 -1.11 -5.09
N THR A 3 2.91 -0.17 -5.77
CA THR A 3 1.75 0.54 -5.25
C THR A 3 0.52 0.23 -6.10
N ILE A 4 -0.57 -0.18 -5.47
CA ILE A 4 -1.86 -0.42 -6.13
C ILE A 4 -2.73 0.81 -5.88
N LEU A 5 -2.89 1.64 -6.89
CA LEU A 5 -3.74 2.82 -6.86
C LEU A 5 -5.13 2.50 -7.42
N GLY A 6 -6.18 2.89 -6.74
CA GLY A 6 -7.54 2.71 -7.25
C GLY A 6 -8.59 3.23 -6.29
N ARG A 7 -9.77 3.53 -6.82
CA ARG A 7 -10.90 3.99 -6.01
C ARG A 7 -11.37 2.93 -5.02
N THR A 8 -12.15 3.31 -4.03
CA THR A 8 -12.85 2.36 -3.15
C THR A 8 -13.64 1.37 -4.01
N LEU A 9 -13.63 0.09 -3.61
CA LEU A 9 -14.24 -1.04 -4.34
C LEU A 9 -13.58 -1.41 -5.67
N SER A 10 -12.41 -0.88 -6.02
CA SER A 10 -11.70 -1.28 -7.24
C SER A 10 -11.10 -2.70 -7.19
N GLY A 11 -11.11 -3.37 -6.03
CA GLY A 11 -10.60 -4.74 -5.86
C GLY A 11 -9.24 -4.85 -5.18
N LYS A 12 -8.63 -3.75 -4.71
CA LYS A 12 -7.30 -3.72 -4.05
C LYS A 12 -7.20 -4.71 -2.88
N THR A 13 -8.09 -4.58 -1.90
CA THR A 13 -8.16 -5.47 -0.73
C THR A 13 -8.36 -6.93 -1.13
N THR A 14 -9.20 -7.20 -2.14
CA THR A 14 -9.44 -8.56 -2.65
C THR A 14 -8.15 -9.15 -3.21
N LEU A 15 -7.42 -8.39 -4.01
CA LEU A 15 -6.13 -8.80 -4.57
C LEU A 15 -5.10 -9.08 -3.47
N LEU A 16 -4.95 -8.17 -2.49
CA LEU A 16 -4.03 -8.37 -1.37
C LEU A 16 -4.38 -9.61 -0.54
N LYS A 17 -5.67 -9.81 -0.23
CA LYS A 17 -6.15 -11.01 0.49
C LYS A 17 -5.90 -12.30 -0.30
N THR A 18 -6.03 -12.27 -1.61
CA THR A 18 -5.74 -13.42 -2.48
C THR A 18 -4.25 -13.75 -2.45
N ILE A 19 -3.36 -12.75 -2.54
CA ILE A 19 -1.91 -12.93 -2.39
C ILE A 19 -1.58 -13.48 -0.99
N ALA A 20 -2.21 -12.95 0.05
CA ALA A 20 -2.03 -13.44 1.43
C ALA A 20 -2.53 -14.87 1.65
N GLY A 21 -3.37 -15.42 0.74
CA GLY A 21 -3.99 -16.74 0.89
C GLY A 21 -5.25 -16.76 1.75
N LEU A 22 -5.84 -15.60 2.01
CA LEU A 22 -7.07 -15.45 2.77
C LEU A 22 -8.33 -15.57 1.90
N LEU A 23 -8.14 -15.45 0.59
CA LEU A 23 -9.15 -15.70 -0.43
C LEU A 23 -8.55 -16.60 -1.50
N ASN A 24 -9.35 -17.54 -2.01
CA ASN A 24 -8.98 -18.35 -3.15
C ASN A 24 -9.51 -17.67 -4.43
N PRO A 25 -8.69 -17.54 -5.48
CA PRO A 25 -9.19 -17.06 -6.77
C PRO A 25 -10.03 -18.16 -7.43
N ASP A 26 -11.09 -17.77 -8.13
CA ASP A 26 -11.91 -18.70 -8.93
C ASP A 26 -11.14 -19.21 -10.16
N GLN A 27 -10.28 -18.34 -10.72
CA GLN A 27 -9.45 -18.63 -11.89
C GLN A 27 -8.11 -17.88 -11.81
N GLY A 28 -7.14 -18.35 -12.58
CA GLY A 28 -5.81 -17.73 -12.68
C GLY A 28 -4.75 -18.43 -11.84
N SER A 29 -3.57 -17.85 -11.80
CA SER A 29 -2.43 -18.39 -11.08
C SER A 29 -1.63 -17.28 -10.39
N ILE A 30 -1.00 -17.60 -9.28
CA ILE A 30 -0.03 -16.75 -8.61
C ILE A 30 1.24 -17.57 -8.47
N SER A 31 2.35 -17.07 -8.98
CA SER A 31 3.67 -17.70 -8.85
C SER A 31 4.60 -16.82 -7.99
N PHE A 32 5.36 -17.45 -7.11
CA PHE A 32 6.40 -16.82 -6.32
C PHE A 32 7.60 -17.78 -6.21
N GLU A 33 8.79 -17.34 -6.58
CA GLU A 33 10.01 -18.18 -6.61
C GLU A 33 9.76 -19.50 -7.37
N GLU A 34 9.15 -19.42 -8.56
CA GLU A 34 8.81 -20.55 -9.44
C GLU A 34 7.82 -21.58 -8.85
N LYS A 35 7.25 -21.29 -7.69
CA LYS A 35 6.23 -22.13 -7.06
C LYS A 35 4.83 -21.59 -7.31
N ASP A 36 3.88 -22.52 -7.44
CA ASP A 36 2.44 -22.19 -7.44
C ASP A 36 2.02 -21.72 -6.05
N PHE A 37 1.91 -20.40 -5.89
CA PHE A 37 1.68 -19.76 -4.60
C PHE A 37 0.25 -20.01 -4.05
N ILE A 38 -0.71 -20.34 -4.94
CA ILE A 38 -2.09 -20.66 -4.53
C ILE A 38 -2.12 -21.95 -3.75
N LYS A 39 -1.30 -22.94 -4.13
CA LYS A 39 -1.25 -24.25 -3.47
C LYS A 39 -0.52 -24.23 -2.12
N ILE A 40 0.21 -23.13 -1.81
CA ILE A 40 0.90 -23.01 -0.52
C ILE A 40 -0.12 -22.61 0.54
N PRO A 41 -0.28 -23.39 1.63
CA PRO A 41 -1.15 -23.04 2.75
C PRO A 41 -0.79 -21.68 3.35
N VAL A 42 -1.77 -20.92 3.84
CA VAL A 42 -1.56 -19.56 4.35
C VAL A 42 -0.51 -19.46 5.43
N TRP A 43 -0.41 -20.46 6.32
CA TRP A 43 0.58 -20.51 7.41
C TRP A 43 2.01 -20.80 6.94
N GLU A 44 2.19 -21.34 5.74
CA GLU A 44 3.50 -21.59 5.12
C GLU A 44 3.93 -20.44 4.20
N ARG A 45 3.01 -19.55 3.83
CA ARG A 45 3.35 -18.38 3.02
C ARG A 45 4.19 -17.40 3.85
N ASN A 46 5.32 -17.02 3.33
CA ASN A 46 6.15 -16.00 3.96
C ASN A 46 5.65 -14.58 3.65
N VAL A 47 4.41 -14.31 4.09
CA VAL A 47 3.67 -13.06 3.87
C VAL A 47 3.33 -12.43 5.21
N ALA A 48 3.48 -11.12 5.33
CA ALA A 48 2.89 -10.31 6.40
C ALA A 48 1.86 -9.35 5.79
N MET A 49 0.74 -9.14 6.47
CA MET A 49 -0.31 -8.22 6.01
C MET A 49 -0.73 -7.28 7.13
N VAL A 50 -0.75 -5.99 6.82
CA VAL A 50 -1.36 -4.95 7.65
C VAL A 50 -2.69 -4.57 7.00
N TYR A 51 -3.76 -4.77 7.76
CA TYR A 51 -5.11 -4.44 7.30
C TYR A 51 -5.40 -2.95 7.49
N GLN A 52 -6.34 -2.43 6.72
CA GLN A 52 -6.90 -1.09 6.85
C GLN A 52 -7.39 -0.78 8.29
N GLN A 53 -7.97 -1.75 8.96
CA GLN A 53 -8.26 -1.70 10.38
C GLN A 53 -7.08 -2.32 11.13
N PHE A 54 -6.35 -1.50 11.90
CA PHE A 54 -5.21 -1.99 12.68
C PHE A 54 -5.65 -2.95 13.76
N ILE A 55 -5.63 -4.24 13.43
CA ILE A 55 -6.04 -5.28 14.37
C ILE A 55 -4.86 -5.55 15.31
N ASN A 56 -4.97 -5.07 16.54
CA ASN A 56 -4.07 -5.44 17.63
C ASN A 56 -4.78 -6.41 18.58
N TYR A 57 -3.98 -7.18 19.34
CA TYR A 57 -4.49 -8.06 20.40
C TYR A 57 -4.69 -7.26 21.69
N PRO A 58 -5.94 -6.93 22.09
CA PRO A 58 -6.19 -5.95 23.15
C PRO A 58 -5.80 -6.45 24.54
N HIS A 59 -5.69 -7.76 24.74
CA HIS A 59 -5.27 -8.40 26.00
C HIS A 59 -3.77 -8.49 26.18
N LEU A 60 -2.98 -8.24 25.11
CA LEU A 60 -1.53 -8.26 25.11
C LEU A 60 -0.97 -6.84 25.21
N ASN A 61 0.22 -6.67 25.80
CA ASN A 61 0.98 -5.44 25.76
C ASN A 61 1.64 -5.23 24.38
N VAL A 62 2.36 -4.13 24.19
CA VAL A 62 3.04 -3.82 22.91
C VAL A 62 4.05 -4.89 22.54
N TYR A 63 4.92 -5.28 23.48
CA TYR A 63 5.93 -6.29 23.25
C TYR A 63 5.32 -7.64 22.86
N GLU A 64 4.36 -8.10 23.62
CA GLU A 64 3.63 -9.35 23.37
C GLU A 64 2.90 -9.35 22.02
N ASN A 65 2.29 -8.21 21.61
CA ASN A 65 1.68 -8.07 20.31
C ASN A 65 2.66 -8.32 19.17
N ILE A 66 3.89 -7.82 19.30
CA ILE A 66 4.93 -7.96 18.27
C ILE A 66 5.54 -9.36 18.31
N THR A 67 5.71 -9.93 19.50
CA THR A 67 6.30 -11.27 19.72
C THR A 67 5.39 -12.39 19.23
N PHE A 68 4.07 -12.25 19.39
CA PHE A 68 3.08 -13.30 19.13
C PHE A 68 3.26 -14.06 17.79
N PRO A 69 3.44 -13.40 16.63
CA PRO A 69 3.65 -14.12 15.36
C PRO A 69 5.04 -14.79 15.27
N LEU A 70 6.01 -14.39 16.10
CA LEU A 70 7.36 -14.97 16.10
C LEU A 70 7.44 -16.25 16.91
N GLU A 71 6.59 -16.42 17.92
CA GLU A 71 6.52 -17.63 18.76
C GLU A 71 6.15 -18.87 17.93
N GLN A 72 5.40 -18.69 16.84
CA GLN A 72 5.06 -19.78 15.91
C GLN A 72 6.24 -20.20 15.03
N ARG A 73 7.32 -19.40 15.02
CA ARG A 73 8.53 -19.68 14.27
C ARG A 73 9.54 -20.32 15.23
N LYS A 74 10.24 -21.34 14.79
CA LYS A 74 11.29 -22.03 15.58
C LYS A 74 12.54 -21.14 15.76
N LEU A 75 12.35 -19.93 16.34
CA LEU A 75 13.41 -18.95 16.61
C LEU A 75 13.86 -19.08 18.07
N SER A 76 15.14 -18.76 18.36
CA SER A 76 15.61 -18.68 19.74
C SER A 76 15.00 -17.46 20.45
N PRO A 77 14.85 -17.48 21.79
CA PRO A 77 14.37 -16.32 22.55
C PRO A 77 15.22 -15.05 22.30
N GLU A 78 16.52 -15.20 22.14
CA GLU A 78 17.44 -14.09 21.86
C GLU A 78 17.16 -13.48 20.47
N GLN A 79 16.88 -14.34 19.46
CA GLN A 79 16.54 -13.87 18.14
C GLN A 79 15.19 -13.15 18.11
N ILE A 80 14.17 -13.69 18.82
CA ILE A 80 12.86 -13.05 18.96
C ILE A 80 13.04 -11.67 19.59
N LYS A 81 13.77 -11.59 20.71
CA LYS A 81 14.02 -10.31 21.38
C LYS A 81 14.69 -9.30 20.44
N LYS A 82 15.72 -9.71 19.73
CA LYS A 82 16.42 -8.86 18.77
C LYS A 82 15.49 -8.34 17.69
N ASP A 83 14.66 -9.20 17.09
CA ASP A 83 13.74 -8.83 16.01
C ASP A 83 12.63 -7.88 16.51
N VAL A 84 12.16 -8.07 17.75
CA VAL A 84 11.17 -7.18 18.39
C VAL A 84 11.79 -5.81 18.71
N ASP A 85 12.98 -5.77 19.32
CA ASP A 85 13.69 -4.53 19.66
C ASP A 85 13.99 -3.70 18.39
N GLU A 86 14.40 -4.38 17.31
CA GLU A 86 14.63 -3.76 15.99
C GLU A 86 13.33 -3.17 15.41
N ALA A 87 12.23 -3.92 15.46
CA ALA A 87 10.93 -3.45 14.98
C ALA A 87 10.42 -2.24 15.80
N LEU A 88 10.51 -2.30 17.14
CA LEU A 88 10.14 -1.19 18.02
C LEU A 88 10.94 0.08 17.71
N LYS A 89 12.25 -0.06 17.50
CA LYS A 89 13.12 1.06 17.10
C LYS A 89 12.70 1.63 15.76
N THR A 90 12.42 0.78 14.79
CA THR A 90 12.03 1.18 13.43
C THR A 90 10.76 2.02 13.42
N VAL A 91 9.75 1.64 14.24
CA VAL A 91 8.48 2.38 14.31
C VAL A 91 8.44 3.47 15.40
N GLY A 92 9.55 3.71 16.12
CA GLY A 92 9.64 4.75 17.15
C GLY A 92 8.80 4.46 18.40
N LEU A 93 8.69 3.19 18.82
CA LEU A 93 7.95 2.76 20.00
C LEU A 93 8.86 2.21 21.12
N VAL A 94 10.15 2.53 21.13
CA VAL A 94 11.06 2.19 22.22
C VAL A 94 10.57 2.85 23.52
N GLY A 95 10.49 2.09 24.62
CA GLY A 95 9.97 2.52 25.91
C GLY A 95 8.45 2.34 26.08
N PHE A 96 7.77 1.76 25.07
CA PHE A 96 6.33 1.46 25.13
C PHE A 96 6.05 -0.03 25.32
N GLU A 97 7.06 -0.87 25.50
CA GLU A 97 7.01 -2.33 25.48
C GLU A 97 5.94 -2.90 26.40
N ASN A 98 5.83 -2.37 27.61
CA ASN A 98 4.93 -2.86 28.66
C ASN A 98 3.55 -2.19 28.65
N ARG A 99 3.30 -1.21 27.77
CA ARG A 99 1.99 -0.54 27.70
C ARG A 99 0.94 -1.45 27.08
N LYS A 100 -0.28 -1.36 27.59
CA LYS A 100 -1.44 -2.02 27.00
C LYS A 100 -1.87 -1.25 25.73
N ILE A 101 -2.47 -1.97 24.79
CA ILE A 101 -2.93 -1.36 23.53
C ILE A 101 -3.93 -0.20 23.77
N GLN A 102 -4.80 -0.33 24.78
CA GLN A 102 -5.79 0.70 25.12
C GLN A 102 -5.19 1.99 25.66
N GLU A 103 -3.94 1.97 26.13
CA GLU A 103 -3.21 3.15 26.63
C GLU A 103 -2.52 3.94 25.52
N LEU A 104 -2.61 3.46 24.28
CA LEU A 104 -1.96 4.03 23.11
C LEU A 104 -2.92 4.89 22.29
N SER A 105 -2.39 5.97 21.71
CA SER A 105 -3.11 6.72 20.67
C SER A 105 -3.36 5.85 19.42
N GLY A 106 -4.31 6.23 18.56
CA GLY A 106 -4.60 5.51 17.33
C GLY A 106 -3.36 5.32 16.43
N GLY A 107 -2.54 6.37 16.27
CA GLY A 107 -1.28 6.26 15.52
C GLY A 107 -0.25 5.33 16.16
N GLN A 108 -0.16 5.30 17.51
CA GLN A 108 0.70 4.34 18.19
C GLN A 108 0.22 2.90 18.02
N GLN A 109 -1.11 2.68 18.09
CA GLN A 109 -1.69 1.34 17.81
C GLN A 109 -1.40 0.87 16.38
N GLN A 110 -1.43 1.79 15.42
CA GLN A 110 -1.06 1.54 14.03
C GLN A 110 0.40 1.11 13.91
N ARG A 111 1.31 1.83 14.57
CA ARG A 111 2.73 1.48 14.61
C ARG A 111 2.99 0.12 15.25
N VAL A 112 2.20 -0.30 16.25
CA VAL A 112 2.28 -1.66 16.81
C VAL A 112 1.93 -2.72 15.76
N ALA A 113 0.85 -2.52 14.99
CA ALA A 113 0.47 -3.45 13.94
C ALA A 113 1.55 -3.51 12.82
N LEU A 114 2.15 -2.37 12.46
CA LEU A 114 3.26 -2.32 11.52
C LEU A 114 4.51 -3.01 12.08
N ALA A 115 4.91 -2.72 13.33
CA ALA A 115 6.05 -3.36 14.00
C ALA A 115 5.92 -4.89 14.02
N ARG A 116 4.71 -5.40 14.32
CA ARG A 116 4.43 -6.84 14.27
C ARG A 116 4.67 -7.43 12.89
N SER A 117 4.32 -6.70 11.84
CA SER A 117 4.53 -7.15 10.46
C SER A 117 6.01 -7.08 10.04
N LEU A 118 6.73 -6.06 10.49
CA LEU A 118 8.16 -5.90 10.24
C LEU A 118 8.99 -6.95 10.99
N ALA A 119 8.69 -7.19 12.27
CA ALA A 119 9.38 -8.20 13.09
C ALA A 119 9.30 -9.61 12.48
N LYS A 120 8.21 -9.91 11.76
CA LYS A 120 8.07 -11.16 11.02
C LYS A 120 9.12 -11.34 9.93
N LYS A 121 9.75 -10.26 9.42
CA LYS A 121 10.77 -10.31 8.34
C LYS A 121 10.28 -11.17 7.17
N ALA A 122 9.04 -10.96 6.76
CA ALA A 122 8.44 -11.71 5.67
C ALA A 122 9.01 -11.27 4.32
N LYS A 123 9.09 -12.21 3.35
CA LYS A 123 9.50 -11.91 1.98
C LYS A 123 8.50 -11.01 1.25
N ILE A 124 7.22 -11.07 1.61
CA ILE A 124 6.16 -10.24 1.04
C ILE A 124 5.46 -9.50 2.18
N LEU A 125 5.48 -8.17 2.11
CA LEU A 125 4.74 -7.28 3.01
C LEU A 125 3.60 -6.60 2.25
N LEU A 126 2.38 -6.83 2.72
CA LEU A 126 1.15 -6.28 2.15
C LEU A 126 0.57 -5.23 3.09
N LEU A 127 0.31 -4.03 2.58
CA LEU A 127 -0.27 -2.93 3.32
C LEU A 127 -1.58 -2.50 2.63
N ASP A 128 -2.70 -2.72 3.30
CA ASP A 128 -4.02 -2.44 2.74
C ASP A 128 -4.56 -1.11 3.26
N GLU A 129 -4.41 -0.06 2.45
CA GLU A 129 -4.82 1.32 2.75
C GLU A 129 -4.41 1.78 4.15
N PRO A 130 -3.12 1.71 4.52
CA PRO A 130 -2.70 1.84 5.92
C PRO A 130 -2.84 3.26 6.48
N LEU A 131 -3.09 4.30 5.67
CA LEU A 131 -3.23 5.68 6.10
C LEU A 131 -4.66 6.23 5.96
N VAL A 132 -5.58 5.40 5.46
CA VAL A 132 -6.98 5.79 5.34
C VAL A 132 -7.61 5.91 6.73
N ASN A 133 -8.58 6.55 7.06
CA ASN A 133 -9.23 6.71 8.39
C ASN A 133 -8.41 7.47 9.44
N LEU A 134 -7.34 8.16 9.04
CA LEU A 134 -6.58 9.04 9.91
C LEU A 134 -6.94 10.50 9.66
N ASP A 135 -6.87 11.32 10.70
CA ASP A 135 -6.91 12.76 10.51
C ASP A 135 -5.70 13.24 9.67
N TYR A 136 -5.85 14.39 9.04
CA TYR A 136 -4.86 14.93 8.11
C TYR A 136 -3.46 15.03 8.73
N LYS A 137 -3.35 15.58 9.95
CA LYS A 137 -2.06 15.79 10.61
C LYS A 137 -1.33 14.47 10.91
N LEU A 138 -2.08 13.49 11.41
CA LEU A 138 -1.54 12.17 11.71
C LEU A 138 -1.14 11.42 10.43
N ARG A 139 -1.94 11.57 9.36
CA ARG A 139 -1.64 10.98 8.04
C ARG A 139 -0.32 11.50 7.49
N GLU A 140 -0.10 12.83 7.49
CA GLU A 140 1.15 13.44 7.05
C GLU A 140 2.36 12.92 7.85
N GLN A 141 2.26 12.88 9.18
CA GLN A 141 3.32 12.37 10.04
C GLN A 141 3.67 10.91 9.72
N LEU A 142 2.65 10.06 9.57
CA LEU A 142 2.85 8.63 9.29
C LEU A 142 3.33 8.38 7.86
N ARG A 143 2.96 9.21 6.90
CA ARG A 143 3.44 9.16 5.53
C ARG A 143 4.94 9.33 5.47
N GLU A 144 5.48 10.35 6.11
CA GLU A 144 6.92 10.58 6.22
C GLU A 144 7.65 9.42 6.95
N GLU A 145 7.03 8.90 8.02
CA GLU A 145 7.57 7.75 8.74
C GLU A 145 7.60 6.49 7.89
N PHE A 146 6.52 6.21 7.15
CA PHE A 146 6.46 5.05 6.26
C PHE A 146 7.50 5.12 5.16
N LYS A 147 7.68 6.30 4.56
CA LYS A 147 8.73 6.54 3.57
C LYS A 147 10.11 6.19 4.11
N ARG A 148 10.43 6.66 5.33
CA ARG A 148 11.69 6.31 6.00
C ARG A 148 11.79 4.82 6.31
N ILE A 149 10.73 4.22 6.87
CA ILE A 149 10.71 2.79 7.22
C ILE A 149 10.91 1.92 5.97
N PHE A 150 10.30 2.29 4.85
CA PHE A 150 10.40 1.51 3.62
C PHE A 150 11.73 1.71 2.89
N SER A 151 12.37 2.87 3.03
CA SER A 151 13.69 3.12 2.45
C SER A 151 14.85 2.54 3.26
N GLU A 152 14.74 2.53 4.59
CA GLU A 152 15.85 2.18 5.49
C GLU A 152 15.62 0.89 6.30
N GLY A 153 14.36 0.53 6.53
CA GLY A 153 13.97 -0.50 7.50
C GLY A 153 13.60 -1.85 6.89
N LEU A 154 13.42 -1.94 5.57
CA LEU A 154 13.11 -3.20 4.90
C LEU A 154 14.37 -3.87 4.35
N SER A 155 14.39 -5.21 4.40
CA SER A 155 15.39 -5.98 3.66
C SER A 155 15.27 -5.70 2.17
N GLN A 156 16.40 -5.62 1.46
CA GLN A 156 16.43 -5.45 -0.01
C GLN A 156 15.66 -6.55 -0.76
N ASP A 157 15.51 -7.73 -0.14
CA ASP A 157 14.80 -8.88 -0.72
C ASP A 157 13.29 -8.86 -0.41
N THR A 158 12.79 -7.87 0.34
CA THR A 158 11.37 -7.79 0.69
C THR A 158 10.56 -7.15 -0.44
N ILE A 159 9.55 -7.86 -0.93
CA ILE A 159 8.56 -7.33 -1.84
C ILE A 159 7.50 -6.60 -1.01
N LEU A 160 7.45 -5.27 -1.16
CA LEU A 160 6.42 -4.45 -0.55
C LEU A 160 5.32 -4.15 -1.56
N ILE A 161 4.07 -4.48 -1.21
CA ILE A 161 2.88 -4.13 -1.98
C ILE A 161 1.98 -3.24 -1.09
N TYR A 162 1.80 -2.01 -1.52
CA TYR A 162 1.06 -0.97 -0.82
C TYR A 162 -0.20 -0.62 -1.60
N SER A 163 -1.39 -0.70 -1.02
CA SER A 163 -2.61 -0.23 -1.66
C SER A 163 -3.08 1.09 -1.10
N THR A 164 -3.56 1.97 -1.96
CA THR A 164 -4.08 3.29 -1.58
C THR A 164 -5.15 3.79 -2.54
N THR A 165 -5.95 4.73 -2.04
CA THR A 165 -6.85 5.58 -2.85
C THR A 165 -6.25 6.96 -3.10
N ASP A 166 -5.12 7.29 -2.46
CA ASP A 166 -4.50 8.62 -2.46
C ASP A 166 -3.35 8.69 -3.49
N PRO A 167 -3.49 9.49 -4.57
CA PRO A 167 -2.43 9.68 -5.55
C PRO A 167 -1.16 10.29 -4.98
N GLN A 168 -1.24 11.11 -3.94
CA GLN A 168 -0.07 11.75 -3.32
C GLN A 168 0.84 10.70 -2.67
N GLU A 169 0.25 9.70 -1.99
CA GLU A 169 1.03 8.59 -1.42
C GLU A 169 1.83 7.83 -2.49
N VAL A 170 1.23 7.66 -3.68
CA VAL A 170 1.88 7.00 -4.82
C VAL A 170 3.11 7.76 -5.29
N MET A 171 2.99 9.09 -5.43
CA MET A 171 4.10 9.93 -5.87
C MET A 171 5.25 9.96 -4.85
N GLU A 172 4.93 10.00 -3.57
CA GLU A 172 5.93 10.04 -2.51
C GLU A 172 6.68 8.72 -2.34
N LEU A 173 5.97 7.59 -2.47
CA LEU A 173 6.59 6.26 -2.41
C LEU A 173 7.44 5.94 -3.64
N ASN A 174 7.18 6.56 -4.77
CA ASN A 174 7.97 6.52 -6.01
C ASN A 174 8.39 5.11 -6.45
N GLY A 175 7.41 4.18 -6.47
CA GLY A 175 7.62 2.79 -6.91
C GLY A 175 6.95 2.49 -8.27
N GLU A 176 6.86 1.20 -8.59
CA GLU A 176 6.01 0.70 -9.67
C GLU A 176 4.53 0.81 -9.25
N VAL A 177 3.71 1.40 -10.10
CA VAL A 177 2.29 1.63 -9.84
C VAL A 177 1.44 0.72 -10.71
N ILE A 178 0.40 0.17 -10.12
CA ILE A 178 -0.66 -0.58 -10.79
C ILE A 178 -1.95 0.16 -10.53
N VAL A 179 -2.52 0.77 -11.58
CA VAL A 179 -3.83 1.43 -11.49
C VAL A 179 -4.92 0.39 -11.67
N LEU A 180 -5.77 0.26 -10.67
CA LEU A 180 -6.84 -0.75 -10.61
C LEU A 180 -8.21 -0.07 -10.54
N ASP A 181 -9.14 -0.49 -11.39
CA ASP A 181 -10.54 -0.08 -11.35
C ASP A 181 -11.46 -1.24 -11.73
N GLU A 182 -12.54 -1.43 -10.98
CA GLU A 182 -13.52 -2.50 -11.20
C GLU A 182 -12.90 -3.90 -11.42
N GLY A 183 -11.85 -4.23 -10.67
CA GLY A 183 -11.12 -5.50 -10.76
C GLY A 183 -10.20 -5.63 -11.98
N LYS A 184 -10.01 -4.57 -12.77
CA LYS A 184 -9.15 -4.56 -13.97
C LYS A 184 -7.94 -3.68 -13.77
N VAL A 185 -6.79 -4.14 -14.25
CA VAL A 185 -5.60 -3.31 -14.36
C VAL A 185 -5.76 -2.41 -15.57
N LEU A 186 -5.77 -1.09 -15.34
CA LEU A 186 -5.90 -0.08 -16.41
C LEU A 186 -4.55 0.34 -16.96
N GLN A 187 -3.56 0.50 -16.08
CA GLN A 187 -2.20 0.87 -16.46
C GLN A 187 -1.20 0.37 -15.41
N LYS A 188 0.02 0.08 -15.84
CA LYS A 188 1.15 -0.24 -14.97
C LYS A 188 2.39 0.51 -15.47
N GLY A 189 3.17 1.06 -14.55
CA GLY A 189 4.43 1.73 -14.84
C GLY A 189 4.96 2.51 -13.64
N PRO A 190 6.09 3.21 -13.78
CA PRO A 190 6.60 4.12 -12.77
C PRO A 190 5.59 5.20 -12.40
N ALA A 191 5.58 5.64 -11.15
CA ALA A 191 4.64 6.66 -10.68
C ALA A 191 4.60 7.89 -11.60
N LYS A 192 5.76 8.43 -11.97
CA LYS A 192 5.86 9.59 -12.87
C LYS A 192 5.15 9.37 -14.21
N GLU A 193 5.31 8.19 -14.82
CA GLU A 193 4.69 7.86 -16.11
C GLU A 193 3.17 7.81 -16.01
N ILE A 194 2.63 7.23 -14.93
CA ILE A 194 1.18 7.16 -14.70
C ILE A 194 0.55 8.55 -14.63
N PHE A 195 1.24 9.53 -14.00
CA PHE A 195 0.75 10.90 -13.83
C PHE A 195 0.94 11.74 -15.10
N GLU A 196 2.09 11.64 -15.76
CA GLU A 196 2.41 12.47 -16.94
C GLU A 196 1.76 11.93 -18.22
N ASN A 197 1.60 10.60 -18.33
CA ASN A 197 1.12 9.91 -19.53
C ASN A 197 0.04 8.88 -19.20
N PRO A 198 -1.12 9.29 -18.65
CA PRO A 198 -2.21 8.37 -18.38
C PRO A 198 -2.74 7.77 -19.68
N SER A 199 -2.88 6.44 -19.72
CA SER A 199 -3.30 5.70 -20.94
C SER A 199 -4.74 5.97 -21.38
N ASN A 200 -5.56 6.48 -20.49
CA ASN A 200 -6.95 6.84 -20.75
C ASN A 200 -7.49 7.81 -19.69
N LEU A 201 -8.67 8.37 -19.95
CA LEU A 201 -9.33 9.32 -19.06
C LEU A 201 -9.52 8.75 -17.64
N LYS A 202 -9.86 7.47 -17.53
CA LYS A 202 -10.10 6.84 -16.22
C LYS A 202 -8.84 6.79 -15.36
N VAL A 203 -7.70 6.48 -15.96
CA VAL A 203 -6.40 6.53 -15.26
C VAL A 203 -6.11 7.95 -14.82
N ALA A 204 -6.29 8.94 -15.71
CA ALA A 204 -6.08 10.34 -15.37
C ALA A 204 -6.98 10.82 -14.21
N GLU A 205 -8.26 10.39 -14.18
CA GLU A 205 -9.17 10.69 -13.07
C GLU A 205 -8.77 10.06 -11.74
N ILE A 206 -8.17 8.84 -11.78
CA ILE A 206 -7.76 8.11 -10.58
C ILE A 206 -6.43 8.63 -10.04
N SER A 207 -5.52 9.04 -10.92
CA SER A 207 -4.16 9.45 -10.56
C SER A 207 -4.03 10.93 -10.20
N ASN A 208 -5.04 11.77 -10.39
CA ASN A 208 -4.94 13.21 -10.12
C ASN A 208 -5.61 13.61 -8.79
N ASP A 209 -4.89 14.48 -8.04
CA ASP A 209 -5.40 15.20 -6.89
C ASP A 209 -4.86 16.65 -6.95
N PRO A 210 -5.73 17.66 -7.07
CA PRO A 210 -7.19 17.59 -7.13
C PRO A 210 -7.71 16.88 -8.39
N PRO A 211 -8.97 16.35 -8.36
CA PRO A 211 -9.57 15.68 -9.51
C PRO A 211 -9.51 16.55 -10.76
N MET A 212 -9.13 15.94 -11.88
CA MET A 212 -9.03 16.66 -13.15
C MET A 212 -10.41 17.14 -13.64
N ASN A 213 -10.40 18.29 -14.31
CA ASN A 213 -11.60 18.81 -14.98
C ASN A 213 -11.78 18.08 -16.31
N VAL A 214 -12.97 17.53 -16.54
CA VAL A 214 -13.36 16.86 -17.78
C VAL A 214 -14.41 17.70 -18.48
N LEU A 215 -14.06 18.21 -19.66
CA LEU A 215 -14.98 19.00 -20.48
C LEU A 215 -15.32 18.19 -21.74
N LYS A 216 -16.61 18.12 -22.06
CA LYS A 216 -17.07 17.55 -23.32
C LYS A 216 -17.10 18.67 -24.38
N GLY A 217 -16.44 18.41 -25.51
CA GLY A 217 -16.38 19.37 -26.59
C GLY A 217 -16.25 18.70 -27.96
N SER A 218 -16.25 19.47 -29.01
CA SER A 218 -15.95 19.02 -30.36
C SER A 218 -14.59 19.56 -30.82
N LYS A 219 -13.86 18.76 -31.57
CA LYS A 219 -12.57 19.11 -32.15
C LYS A 219 -12.76 19.40 -33.65
N ASN A 220 -12.23 20.51 -34.12
CA ASN A 220 -11.94 20.72 -35.54
C ASN A 220 -10.43 20.76 -35.76
N SER A 221 -9.94 21.06 -36.97
CA SER A 221 -8.51 21.04 -37.30
C SER A 221 -7.64 21.98 -36.46
N GLU A 222 -8.21 23.05 -35.91
CA GLU A 222 -7.45 24.11 -35.23
C GLU A 222 -7.91 24.37 -33.80
N ASN A 223 -9.20 24.10 -33.50
CA ASN A 223 -9.80 24.45 -32.21
C ASN A 223 -10.55 23.33 -31.54
N LEU A 224 -10.57 23.40 -30.20
CA LEU A 224 -11.46 22.66 -29.32
C LEU A 224 -12.60 23.57 -28.91
N ASN A 225 -13.84 23.18 -29.21
CA ASN A 225 -15.03 23.95 -28.91
C ASN A 225 -15.83 23.32 -27.77
N PHE A 226 -16.07 24.10 -26.73
CA PHE A 226 -16.83 23.71 -25.53
C PHE A 226 -17.95 24.70 -25.35
N GLU A 227 -19.17 24.33 -25.63
CA GLU A 227 -20.34 25.24 -25.55
C GLU A 227 -20.05 26.64 -26.19
N ASN A 228 -19.72 27.63 -25.34
CA ASN A 228 -19.44 29.00 -25.75
C ASN A 228 -17.94 29.36 -25.76
N ILE A 229 -17.07 28.42 -25.56
CA ILE A 229 -15.61 28.62 -25.50
C ILE A 229 -14.95 27.87 -26.64
N SER A 230 -14.10 28.59 -27.39
CA SER A 230 -13.23 27.97 -28.41
C SER A 230 -11.77 28.19 -28.01
N LEU A 231 -11.02 27.10 -27.88
CA LEU A 231 -9.60 27.11 -27.54
C LEU A 231 -8.79 26.59 -28.72
N GLU A 232 -7.73 27.31 -29.09
CA GLU A 232 -6.79 26.83 -30.12
C GLU A 232 -6.06 25.59 -29.61
N ILE A 233 -5.94 24.57 -30.46
CA ILE A 233 -5.21 23.33 -30.12
C ILE A 233 -3.72 23.63 -30.16
N PRO A 234 -2.99 23.45 -29.01
CA PRO A 234 -1.55 23.58 -29.00
C PRO A 234 -0.89 22.66 -30.04
N ASN A 235 0.20 23.12 -30.66
CA ASN A 235 0.84 22.42 -31.80
C ASN A 235 1.22 20.96 -31.50
N HIS A 236 1.59 20.66 -30.25
CA HIS A 236 1.96 19.30 -29.85
C HIS A 236 0.77 18.34 -29.72
N PHE A 237 -0.48 18.85 -29.72
CA PHE A 237 -1.70 18.04 -29.71
C PHE A 237 -2.45 18.03 -31.07
N LYS A 238 -1.92 18.70 -32.10
CA LYS A 238 -2.61 18.76 -33.42
C LYS A 238 -2.65 17.40 -34.12
N ASN A 239 -1.74 16.49 -33.78
CA ASN A 239 -1.60 15.17 -34.41
C ASN A 239 -2.23 14.02 -33.59
N LEU A 240 -2.92 14.32 -32.53
CA LEU A 240 -3.77 13.42 -31.77
C LEU A 240 -5.22 13.55 -32.26
#